data_5d38168c26214d099ef502bb52edf63b
#
_entry.id   5d38168c26214d099ef502bb52edf63b
#
_cell.length_a   1.000
_cell.length_b   1.000
_cell.length_c   1.000
_cell.angle_alpha   90.00
_cell.angle_beta   90.00
_cell.angle_gamma   90.00
#
_symmetry.space_group_name_H-M   'P 1'
#
loop_
_entity.id
_entity.type
_entity.pdbx_description
1 polymer ?
#
loop_
_entity_poly.entity_id
_entity_poly.type
_entity_poly.pdbx_seq_one_letter_code
_entity_poly.pdbx_strand_id
1 'polypeptide(L)'
;MIRLFLLSLLTIVGVLWLTLYIGFPDDPGYLLVAFDSYTFETSLLAFLVAIIFGYMLIKLVALVLRSVNPLRFIRLTRSISERIRTKSRSDTLEGLLYFARGNWRSSYNLLTKSINDQDGSVINLLAAGYAAHKAEEEDASMKCLDEAEAKYPEIISTINLMRAKFLYESGRAEQADLILKEFKDGSPNDIGLLKVSKDVYKELEDWSALKKLVPKFEKYKVINSEELEKIQMRIFVEELYKTSGEDEDKNGGETHLNLKKVWKKGPLRFRVNEKIVNHYANLLIKSKAKEDASIAIEKAISKEWSNLLVSSYGKLDLSNCEQQLKAAEKWLKKRPADANLLLCLGRISMKNKLWEKAKKYFEESIRLSPSAEAYGELSRMLKYLSEGEVNEEFLRNYTDFIDGQLPEISLVDRNKIAQ
;
A
#
# COMPACT_ATOMS: atom_id res chain seq x y z
N MET A 1 -37.09 10.00 56.45
CA MET A 1 -36.03 11.01 56.72
C MET A 1 -36.61 12.32 57.23
N ILE A 2 -37.46 12.94 56.49
CA ILE A 2 -38.10 14.23 56.88
C ILE A 2 -38.84 14.15 58.20
N ARG A 3 -39.57 13.05 58.48
CA ARG A 3 -40.29 12.85 59.78
C ARG A 3 -39.33 12.75 61.00
N LEU A 4 -38.18 12.11 60.85
CA LEU A 4 -37.16 12.02 61.91
C LEU A 4 -36.45 13.34 62.14
N PHE A 5 -36.20 14.15 61.06
CA PHE A 5 -35.65 15.48 61.15
C PHE A 5 -36.64 16.43 61.86
N LEU A 6 -37.93 16.37 61.50
CA LEU A 6 -38.99 17.13 62.16
C LEU A 6 -39.13 16.76 63.65
N LEU A 7 -39.01 15.49 63.96
CA LEU A 7 -39.11 15.01 65.37
C LEU A 7 -37.90 15.48 66.17
N SER A 8 -36.67 15.47 65.63
CA SER A 8 -35.49 15.99 66.30
C SER A 8 -35.53 17.51 66.48
N LEU A 9 -36.06 18.26 65.50
CA LEU A 9 -36.25 19.70 65.57
C LEU A 9 -37.29 20.04 66.65
N LEU A 10 -38.40 19.28 66.71
CA LEU A 10 -39.47 19.46 67.68
C LEU A 10 -38.98 19.18 69.09
N THR A 11 -38.12 18.18 69.30
CA THR A 11 -37.50 17.92 70.62
C THR A 11 -36.54 19.02 71.05
N ILE A 12 -35.72 19.59 70.10
CA ILE A 12 -34.82 20.72 70.40
C ILE A 12 -35.62 21.94 70.80
N VAL A 13 -36.68 22.30 70.04
CA VAL A 13 -37.55 23.40 70.35
C VAL A 13 -38.30 23.19 71.67
N GLY A 14 -38.76 21.95 71.94
CA GLY A 14 -39.43 21.59 73.20
C GLY A 14 -38.51 21.72 74.40
N VAL A 15 -37.26 21.26 74.31
CA VAL A 15 -36.27 21.43 75.38
C VAL A 15 -35.93 22.90 75.65
N LEU A 16 -35.76 23.70 74.57
CA LEU A 16 -35.50 25.13 74.67
C LEU A 16 -36.66 25.86 75.28
N TRP A 17 -37.91 25.51 74.91
CA TRP A 17 -39.11 26.08 75.48
C TRP A 17 -39.27 25.72 76.97
N LEU A 18 -38.96 24.46 77.34
CA LEU A 18 -39.04 23.96 78.73
C LEU A 18 -38.03 24.70 79.64
N THR A 19 -36.78 24.92 79.13
CA THR A 19 -35.75 25.67 79.88
C THR A 19 -36.14 27.17 80.09
N LEU A 20 -36.82 27.77 79.14
CA LEU A 20 -37.33 29.15 79.26
C LEU A 20 -38.54 29.21 80.20
N TYR A 21 -39.41 28.18 80.23
CA TYR A 21 -40.62 28.15 81.03
C TYR A 21 -40.38 27.88 82.52
N ILE A 22 -39.35 27.01 82.85
CA ILE A 22 -39.07 26.65 84.24
C ILE A 22 -38.42 27.80 85.00
N GLY A 23 -37.94 28.82 84.34
CA GLY A 23 -37.24 29.97 84.97
C GLY A 23 -35.91 29.52 85.61
N PHE A 24 -34.98 30.45 85.70
CA PHE A 24 -33.72 30.17 86.40
C PHE A 24 -33.92 30.20 87.87
N PRO A 25 -33.53 29.19 88.62
CA PRO A 25 -33.54 29.32 90.14
C PRO A 25 -32.59 30.42 90.54
N ASP A 26 -32.92 31.11 91.64
CA ASP A 26 -32.16 32.27 92.20
C ASP A 26 -30.69 31.88 92.55
N ASP A 27 -30.40 30.57 92.68
CA ASP A 27 -29.06 30.05 92.97
C ASP A 27 -28.81 28.78 92.14
N PRO A 28 -28.36 28.90 90.87
CA PRO A 28 -28.22 27.76 89.97
C PRO A 28 -26.99 26.88 90.22
N GLY A 29 -26.25 27.06 91.28
CA GLY A 29 -24.97 26.38 91.49
C GLY A 29 -24.00 26.66 90.36
N TYR A 30 -22.74 26.82 90.64
CA TYR A 30 -21.70 27.02 89.62
C TYR A 30 -20.70 25.88 89.61
N LEU A 31 -20.25 25.62 88.37
CA LEU A 31 -19.18 24.63 88.16
C LEU A 31 -17.95 25.43 87.70
N LEU A 32 -16.86 25.30 88.53
CA LEU A 32 -15.57 25.89 88.18
C LEU A 32 -14.59 24.79 87.85
N VAL A 33 -14.11 24.80 86.59
CA VAL A 33 -13.09 23.89 86.14
C VAL A 33 -11.82 24.69 85.89
N ALA A 34 -10.80 24.48 86.69
CA ALA A 34 -9.48 25.12 86.50
C ALA A 34 -8.51 24.09 85.92
N PHE A 35 -7.91 24.47 84.77
CA PHE A 35 -6.86 23.66 84.17
C PHE A 35 -5.71 24.60 83.78
N ASP A 36 -4.65 24.45 84.53
CA ASP A 36 -3.44 25.25 84.43
C ASP A 36 -3.74 26.76 84.54
N SER A 37 -3.55 27.55 83.50
CA SER A 37 -3.80 29.00 83.47
C SER A 37 -5.23 29.41 83.03
N TYR A 38 -6.11 28.46 82.74
CA TYR A 38 -7.47 28.69 82.24
C TYR A 38 -8.47 28.27 83.29
N THR A 39 -9.38 29.21 83.66
CA THR A 39 -10.54 28.89 84.53
C THR A 39 -11.83 29.03 83.69
N PHE A 40 -12.60 27.96 83.67
CA PHE A 40 -13.89 27.93 83.01
C PHE A 40 -14.99 27.92 84.06
N GLU A 41 -15.79 29.00 84.10
CA GLU A 41 -16.90 29.16 84.99
C GLU A 41 -18.22 29.03 84.24
N THR A 42 -19.07 28.11 84.63
CA THR A 42 -20.40 27.96 84.01
C THR A 42 -21.42 27.58 85.09
N SER A 43 -22.67 27.80 84.86
CA SER A 43 -23.70 27.30 85.73
C SER A 43 -23.88 25.82 85.57
N LEU A 44 -24.15 25.11 86.70
CA LEU A 44 -24.33 23.62 86.66
C LEU A 44 -25.42 23.24 85.65
N LEU A 45 -26.48 24.09 85.52
CA LEU A 45 -27.58 23.87 84.59
C LEU A 45 -27.13 24.05 83.15
N ALA A 46 -26.31 25.07 82.84
CA ALA A 46 -25.78 25.29 81.52
C ALA A 46 -24.83 24.19 81.07
N PHE A 47 -24.03 23.62 82.01
CA PHE A 47 -23.17 22.47 81.79
C PHE A 47 -23.98 21.22 81.47
N LEU A 48 -25.08 20.94 82.18
CA LEU A 48 -25.97 19.84 81.92
C LEU A 48 -26.65 19.95 80.51
N VAL A 49 -27.13 21.13 80.20
CA VAL A 49 -27.73 21.41 78.88
C VAL A 49 -26.68 21.21 77.76
N ALA A 50 -25.44 21.67 77.97
CA ALA A 50 -24.36 21.45 77.02
C ALA A 50 -24.04 19.98 76.79
N ILE A 51 -24.05 19.14 77.84
CA ILE A 51 -23.86 17.67 77.71
C ILE A 51 -24.99 17.02 76.90
N ILE A 52 -26.25 17.40 77.23
CA ILE A 52 -27.41 16.86 76.53
C ILE A 52 -27.36 17.26 75.06
N PHE A 53 -27.00 18.51 74.75
CA PHE A 53 -26.86 19.04 73.37
C PHE A 53 -25.72 18.31 72.63
N GLY A 54 -24.56 18.12 73.26
CA GLY A 54 -23.43 17.38 72.71
C GLY A 54 -23.80 15.92 72.38
N TYR A 55 -24.49 15.23 73.31
CA TYR A 55 -24.99 13.88 73.10
C TYR A 55 -25.98 13.82 71.90
N MET A 56 -26.86 14.79 71.79
CA MET A 56 -27.84 14.88 70.73
C MET A 56 -27.16 15.12 69.38
N LEU A 57 -26.16 16.00 69.35
CA LEU A 57 -25.36 16.28 68.15
C LEU A 57 -24.59 15.04 67.66
N ILE A 58 -23.99 14.28 68.60
CA ILE A 58 -23.34 13.00 68.28
C ILE A 58 -24.34 12.00 67.69
N LYS A 59 -25.54 11.90 68.32
CA LYS A 59 -26.63 11.05 67.81
C LYS A 59 -27.07 11.46 66.42
N LEU A 60 -27.20 12.78 66.16
CA LEU A 60 -27.57 13.34 64.87
C LEU A 60 -26.53 13.01 63.79
N VAL A 61 -25.24 13.22 64.09
CA VAL A 61 -24.12 12.87 63.22
C VAL A 61 -24.09 11.35 62.93
N ALA A 62 -24.26 10.54 63.97
CA ALA A 62 -24.32 9.06 63.81
C ALA A 62 -25.52 8.62 62.94
N LEU A 63 -26.65 9.31 63.04
CA LEU A 63 -27.85 9.05 62.23
C LEU A 63 -27.66 9.45 60.76
N VAL A 64 -27.02 10.61 60.51
CA VAL A 64 -26.62 11.04 59.15
C VAL A 64 -25.64 10.08 58.54
N LEU A 65 -24.57 9.67 59.27
CA LEU A 65 -23.60 8.71 58.79
C LEU A 65 -24.23 7.34 58.52
N ARG A 66 -25.20 6.94 59.33
CA ARG A 66 -25.94 5.66 59.14
C ARG A 66 -26.94 5.72 57.99
N SER A 67 -27.47 6.94 57.69
CA SER A 67 -28.38 7.22 56.54
C SER A 67 -27.63 7.29 55.22
N VAL A 68 -26.43 7.85 55.21
CA VAL A 68 -25.51 7.85 54.09
C VAL A 68 -24.71 6.58 54.12
N ASN A 69 -25.29 5.45 53.67
CA ASN A 69 -24.64 4.15 53.64
C ASN A 69 -23.61 4.20 52.49
N PRO A 70 -22.29 4.42 52.73
CA PRO A 70 -21.28 4.56 51.68
C PRO A 70 -21.17 3.26 50.87
N LEU A 71 -21.51 2.12 51.46
CA LEU A 71 -21.54 0.83 50.77
C LEU A 71 -22.65 0.73 49.68
N ARG A 72 -23.73 1.48 49.81
CA ARG A 72 -24.74 1.54 48.74
C ARG A 72 -24.25 2.35 47.54
N PHE A 73 -23.51 3.43 47.78
CA PHE A 73 -22.93 4.25 46.71
C PHE A 73 -21.84 3.45 45.96
N ILE A 74 -20.98 2.73 46.68
CA ILE A 74 -19.96 1.85 46.11
C ILE A 74 -20.59 0.68 45.34
N ARG A 75 -21.69 0.09 45.86
CA ARG A 75 -22.40 -0.98 45.14
C ARG A 75 -23.12 -0.46 43.90
N LEU A 76 -23.68 0.77 43.91
CA LEU A 76 -24.35 1.37 42.78
C LEU A 76 -23.35 1.70 41.66
N THR A 77 -22.20 2.30 42.00
CA THR A 77 -21.12 2.57 41.04
C THR A 77 -20.54 1.28 40.48
N ARG A 78 -20.38 0.25 41.30
CA ARG A 78 -19.87 -1.06 40.84
C ARG A 78 -20.86 -1.79 39.94
N SER A 79 -22.17 -1.74 40.21
CA SER A 79 -23.20 -2.34 39.34
C SER A 79 -23.38 -1.59 38.04
N ILE A 80 -23.20 -0.25 38.02
CA ILE A 80 -23.20 0.57 36.79
C ILE A 80 -21.96 0.26 35.97
N SER A 81 -20.79 0.21 36.59
CA SER A 81 -19.54 -0.16 35.96
C SER A 81 -19.58 -1.57 35.34
N GLU A 82 -20.13 -2.54 36.05
CA GLU A 82 -20.29 -3.92 35.52
C GLU A 82 -21.30 -3.98 34.34
N ARG A 83 -22.38 -3.23 34.41
CA ARG A 83 -23.35 -3.15 33.30
C ARG A 83 -22.77 -2.44 32.07
N ILE A 84 -21.97 -1.39 32.26
CA ILE A 84 -21.28 -0.71 31.16
C ILE A 84 -20.25 -1.68 30.56
N ARG A 85 -19.49 -2.38 31.38
CA ARG A 85 -18.48 -3.34 30.95
C ARG A 85 -19.08 -4.53 30.19
N THR A 86 -20.21 -5.09 30.69
CA THR A 86 -20.90 -6.19 29.98
C THR A 86 -21.50 -5.73 28.66
N LYS A 87 -22.07 -4.50 28.60
CA LYS A 87 -22.58 -3.92 27.37
C LYS A 87 -21.47 -3.61 26.37
N SER A 88 -20.37 -3.00 26.81
CA SER A 88 -19.20 -2.72 25.97
C SER A 88 -18.62 -4.01 25.38
N ARG A 89 -18.52 -5.06 26.17
CA ARG A 89 -18.06 -6.38 25.72
C ARG A 89 -19.01 -7.02 24.71
N SER A 90 -20.32 -6.84 24.87
CA SER A 90 -21.34 -7.26 23.89
C SER A 90 -21.22 -6.46 22.59
N ASP A 91 -21.07 -5.13 22.66
CA ASP A 91 -20.92 -4.25 21.51
C ASP A 91 -19.62 -4.56 20.74
N THR A 92 -18.52 -4.88 21.45
CA THR A 92 -17.27 -5.35 20.82
C THR A 92 -17.47 -6.64 20.03
N LEU A 93 -18.09 -7.65 20.65
CA LEU A 93 -18.33 -8.93 19.98
C LEU A 93 -19.22 -8.77 18.76
N GLU A 94 -20.30 -8.01 18.87
CA GLU A 94 -21.21 -7.73 17.77
C GLU A 94 -20.52 -6.91 16.67
N GLY A 95 -19.71 -5.92 17.04
CA GLY A 95 -18.90 -5.13 16.12
C GLY A 95 -17.91 -5.99 15.32
N LEU A 96 -17.25 -6.95 15.98
CA LEU A 96 -16.34 -7.90 15.32
C LEU A 96 -17.10 -8.91 14.44
N LEU A 97 -18.32 -9.29 14.80
CA LEU A 97 -19.16 -10.12 13.93
C LEU A 97 -19.58 -9.38 12.66
N TYR A 98 -19.94 -8.10 12.77
CA TYR A 98 -20.19 -7.26 11.58
C TYR A 98 -18.93 -7.06 10.75
N PHE A 99 -17.76 -6.90 11.39
CA PHE A 99 -16.47 -6.86 10.72
C PHE A 99 -16.23 -8.12 9.88
N ALA A 100 -16.42 -9.29 10.47
CA ALA A 100 -16.24 -10.56 9.78
C ALA A 100 -17.22 -10.77 8.61
N ARG A 101 -18.41 -10.15 8.68
CA ARG A 101 -19.42 -10.16 7.61
C ARG A 101 -19.20 -9.09 6.54
N GLY A 102 -18.19 -8.21 6.69
CA GLY A 102 -17.97 -7.10 5.77
C GLY A 102 -18.95 -5.94 5.89
N ASN A 103 -19.75 -5.89 6.96
CA ASN A 103 -20.65 -4.75 7.23
C ASN A 103 -19.88 -3.66 7.97
N TRP A 104 -19.09 -2.91 7.21
CA TRP A 104 -18.07 -2.01 7.71
C TRP A 104 -18.64 -0.87 8.56
N ARG A 105 -19.73 -0.23 8.10
CA ARG A 105 -20.34 0.91 8.79
C ARG A 105 -20.94 0.53 10.14
N SER A 106 -21.63 -0.62 10.21
CA SER A 106 -22.16 -1.14 11.47
C SER A 106 -21.04 -1.56 12.42
N SER A 107 -19.99 -2.20 11.89
CA SER A 107 -18.80 -2.56 12.66
C SER A 107 -18.13 -1.34 13.27
N TYR A 108 -17.86 -0.30 12.48
CA TYR A 108 -17.28 0.94 12.96
C TYR A 108 -18.10 1.56 14.10
N ASN A 109 -19.42 1.68 13.93
CA ASN A 109 -20.31 2.29 14.91
C ASN A 109 -20.34 1.54 16.26
N LEU A 110 -20.26 0.20 16.24
CA LEU A 110 -20.26 -0.60 17.46
C LEU A 110 -18.88 -0.62 18.13
N LEU A 111 -17.81 -0.77 17.36
CA LEU A 111 -16.46 -0.80 17.89
C LEU A 111 -16.05 0.54 18.50
N THR A 112 -16.48 1.68 17.93
CA THR A 112 -16.24 3.00 18.50
C THR A 112 -16.99 3.25 19.81
N LYS A 113 -18.19 2.68 19.97
CA LYS A 113 -18.93 2.74 21.27
C LYS A 113 -18.26 1.95 22.39
N SER A 114 -17.51 0.91 22.03
CA SER A 114 -16.87 0.00 22.99
C SER A 114 -15.42 0.36 23.35
N ILE A 115 -14.91 1.50 22.90
CA ILE A 115 -13.52 1.97 23.16
C ILE A 115 -13.20 2.13 24.66
N ASN A 116 -14.21 2.33 25.51
CA ASN A 116 -14.04 2.49 26.94
C ASN A 116 -13.81 1.17 27.70
N ASP A 117 -13.79 0.04 27.03
CA ASP A 117 -13.46 -1.25 27.62
C ASP A 117 -11.93 -1.40 27.73
N GLN A 118 -11.42 -1.41 28.96
CA GLN A 118 -9.98 -1.42 29.26
C GLN A 118 -9.22 -2.60 28.63
N ASP A 119 -9.89 -3.73 28.43
CA ASP A 119 -9.26 -4.98 27.96
C ASP A 119 -9.26 -5.11 26.41
N GLY A 120 -10.03 -4.31 25.68
CA GLY A 120 -10.23 -4.45 24.22
C GLY A 120 -10.02 -3.18 23.41
N SER A 121 -9.71 -2.06 24.05
CA SER A 121 -9.74 -0.75 23.38
C SER A 121 -8.75 -0.61 22.22
N VAL A 122 -7.57 -1.23 22.27
CA VAL A 122 -6.59 -1.25 21.17
C VAL A 122 -7.17 -1.94 19.94
N ILE A 123 -7.67 -3.16 20.13
CA ILE A 123 -8.23 -3.98 19.05
C ILE A 123 -9.45 -3.27 18.45
N ASN A 124 -10.29 -2.67 19.30
CA ASN A 124 -11.47 -1.95 18.86
C ASN A 124 -11.11 -0.72 18.03
N LEU A 125 -10.10 0.05 18.44
CA LEU A 125 -9.62 1.22 17.68
C LEU A 125 -9.03 0.82 16.33
N LEU A 126 -8.16 -0.19 16.29
CA LEU A 126 -7.57 -0.65 15.04
C LEU A 126 -8.62 -1.27 14.10
N ALA A 127 -9.52 -2.09 14.63
CA ALA A 127 -10.60 -2.68 13.84
C ALA A 127 -11.62 -1.62 13.37
N ALA A 128 -11.95 -0.62 14.21
CA ALA A 128 -12.80 0.49 13.84
C ALA A 128 -12.15 1.34 12.73
N GLY A 129 -10.85 1.64 12.86
CA GLY A 129 -10.08 2.34 11.83
C GLY A 129 -10.09 1.61 10.49
N TYR A 130 -9.88 0.29 10.52
CA TYR A 130 -9.98 -0.54 9.32
C TYR A 130 -11.40 -0.56 8.73
N ALA A 131 -12.42 -0.71 9.58
CA ALA A 131 -13.82 -0.72 9.14
C ALA A 131 -14.24 0.62 8.53
N ALA A 132 -13.81 1.75 9.12
CA ALA A 132 -14.03 3.10 8.58
C ALA A 132 -13.34 3.26 7.21
N HIS A 133 -12.09 2.81 7.08
CA HIS A 133 -11.38 2.84 5.80
C HIS A 133 -12.14 2.04 4.71
N LYS A 134 -12.60 0.83 5.03
CA LYS A 134 -13.38 0.02 4.08
C LYS A 134 -14.79 0.57 3.80
N ALA A 135 -15.32 1.42 4.68
CA ALA A 135 -16.55 2.16 4.47
C ALA A 135 -16.35 3.49 3.71
N GLU A 136 -15.10 3.76 3.25
CA GLU A 136 -14.71 5.00 2.57
C GLU A 136 -14.85 6.26 3.45
N GLU A 137 -14.87 6.08 4.78
CA GLU A 137 -14.91 7.15 5.78
C GLU A 137 -13.48 7.46 6.26
N GLU A 138 -12.72 8.16 5.42
CA GLU A 138 -11.28 8.36 5.62
C GLU A 138 -10.94 9.14 6.89
N ASP A 139 -11.63 10.26 7.14
CA ASP A 139 -11.41 11.08 8.34
C ASP A 139 -11.66 10.29 9.62
N ALA A 140 -12.71 9.45 9.62
CA ALA A 140 -13.03 8.59 10.75
C ALA A 140 -11.95 7.51 10.96
N SER A 141 -11.43 6.97 9.87
CA SER A 141 -10.34 5.99 9.90
C SER A 141 -9.08 6.58 10.52
N MET A 142 -8.65 7.76 10.06
CA MET A 142 -7.44 8.42 10.59
C MET A 142 -7.62 8.83 12.06
N LYS A 143 -8.78 9.34 12.47
CA LYS A 143 -9.08 9.64 13.88
C LYS A 143 -8.92 8.42 14.79
N CYS A 144 -9.37 7.23 14.36
CA CYS A 144 -9.19 6.01 15.13
C CYS A 144 -7.70 5.66 15.31
N LEU A 145 -6.89 5.84 14.26
CA LEU A 145 -5.46 5.59 14.32
C LEU A 145 -4.73 6.62 15.19
N ASP A 146 -5.11 7.90 15.13
CA ASP A 146 -4.54 8.97 15.95
C ASP A 146 -4.89 8.75 17.44
N GLU A 147 -6.12 8.33 17.73
CA GLU A 147 -6.52 7.96 19.09
C GLU A 147 -5.78 6.72 19.61
N ALA A 148 -5.55 5.73 18.73
CA ALA A 148 -4.76 4.55 19.06
C ALA A 148 -3.32 4.92 19.38
N GLU A 149 -2.70 5.81 18.58
CA GLU A 149 -1.34 6.31 18.80
C GLU A 149 -1.20 7.06 20.12
N ALA A 150 -2.16 7.94 20.44
CA ALA A 150 -2.15 8.70 21.67
C ALA A 150 -2.29 7.82 22.92
N LYS A 151 -3.08 6.74 22.84
CA LYS A 151 -3.35 5.85 23.98
C LYS A 151 -2.33 4.71 24.13
N TYR A 152 -1.75 4.25 23.00
CA TYR A 152 -0.90 3.04 22.93
C TYR A 152 0.35 3.30 22.06
N PRO A 153 1.27 4.14 22.52
CA PRO A 153 2.48 4.47 21.76
C PRO A 153 3.38 3.24 21.50
N GLU A 154 3.26 2.18 22.29
CA GLU A 154 4.01 0.94 22.11
C GLU A 154 3.67 0.17 20.84
N ILE A 155 2.51 0.41 20.23
CA ILE A 155 2.09 -0.22 18.97
C ILE A 155 2.21 0.71 17.76
N ILE A 156 2.97 1.79 17.87
CA ILE A 156 3.15 2.78 16.79
C ILE A 156 3.53 2.12 15.45
N SER A 157 4.29 1.03 15.52
CA SER A 157 4.65 0.22 14.35
C SER A 157 3.44 -0.28 13.57
N THR A 158 2.49 -0.87 14.29
CA THR A 158 1.27 -1.41 13.69
C THR A 158 0.38 -0.29 13.15
N ILE A 159 0.29 0.82 13.89
CA ILE A 159 -0.52 1.98 13.50
C ILE A 159 0.02 2.59 12.21
N ASN A 160 1.33 2.83 12.12
CA ASN A 160 1.96 3.41 10.93
C ASN A 160 1.87 2.47 9.72
N LEU A 161 1.98 1.16 9.95
CA LEU A 161 1.75 0.17 8.88
C LEU A 161 0.31 0.26 8.34
N MET A 162 -0.68 0.36 9.23
CA MET A 162 -2.09 0.52 8.83
C MET A 162 -2.30 1.86 8.10
N ARG A 163 -1.73 2.95 8.63
CA ARG A 163 -1.80 4.29 8.02
C ARG A 163 -1.20 4.30 6.62
N ALA A 164 -0.01 3.74 6.44
CA ALA A 164 0.64 3.61 5.14
C ALA A 164 -0.19 2.76 4.16
N LYS A 165 -0.75 1.64 4.65
CA LYS A 165 -1.62 0.79 3.84
C LYS A 165 -2.89 1.51 3.40
N PHE A 166 -3.56 2.23 4.28
CA PHE A 166 -4.78 2.97 3.97
C PHE A 166 -4.52 4.09 2.97
N LEU A 167 -3.44 4.84 3.14
CA LEU A 167 -3.02 5.86 2.18
C LEU A 167 -2.74 5.27 0.80
N TYR A 168 -2.06 4.14 0.75
CA TYR A 168 -1.82 3.43 -0.51
C TYR A 168 -3.13 2.97 -1.17
N GLU A 169 -4.03 2.33 -0.42
CA GLU A 169 -5.33 1.87 -0.92
C GLU A 169 -6.24 3.04 -1.38
N SER A 170 -6.04 4.24 -0.83
CA SER A 170 -6.70 5.49 -1.25
C SER A 170 -5.99 6.21 -2.41
N GLY A 171 -5.00 5.59 -3.07
CA GLY A 171 -4.26 6.18 -4.20
C GLY A 171 -3.24 7.25 -3.82
N ARG A 172 -2.88 7.39 -2.54
CA ARG A 172 -1.91 8.38 -2.02
C ARG A 172 -0.57 7.72 -1.71
N ALA A 173 0.02 7.09 -2.72
CA ALA A 173 1.27 6.32 -2.59
C ALA A 173 2.45 7.17 -2.10
N GLU A 174 2.53 8.45 -2.49
CA GLU A 174 3.59 9.37 -2.05
C GLU A 174 3.54 9.63 -0.54
N GLN A 175 2.33 9.81 0.02
CA GLN A 175 2.16 10.01 1.46
C GLN A 175 2.44 8.71 2.23
N ALA A 176 2.07 7.56 1.68
CA ALA A 176 2.42 6.27 2.24
C ALA A 176 3.95 6.07 2.30
N ASP A 177 4.68 6.48 1.27
CA ASP A 177 6.15 6.43 1.22
C ASP A 177 6.81 7.28 2.31
N LEU A 178 6.28 8.48 2.60
CA LEU A 178 6.79 9.32 3.69
C LEU A 178 6.72 8.58 5.03
N ILE A 179 5.57 7.98 5.34
CA ILE A 179 5.39 7.18 6.57
C ILE A 179 6.35 5.99 6.58
N LEU A 180 6.49 5.28 5.45
CA LEU A 180 7.40 4.13 5.35
C LEU A 180 8.86 4.52 5.53
N LYS A 181 9.26 5.72 5.14
CA LYS A 181 10.63 6.25 5.32
C LYS A 181 10.93 6.63 6.76
N GLU A 182 9.97 7.21 7.46
CA GLU A 182 10.09 7.49 8.90
C GLU A 182 10.19 6.21 9.72
N PHE A 183 9.61 5.13 9.20
CA PHE A 183 9.53 3.83 9.86
C PHE A 183 10.80 2.97 9.76
N LYS A 184 11.92 3.49 9.26
CA LYS A 184 13.17 2.73 9.06
C LYS A 184 13.74 2.09 10.33
N ASP A 185 13.37 2.59 11.50
CA ASP A 185 13.82 2.09 12.81
C ASP A 185 12.88 1.04 13.44
N GLY A 186 11.72 0.76 12.81
CA GLY A 186 10.84 -0.33 13.19
C GLY A 186 11.43 -1.70 12.83
N SER A 187 10.78 -2.78 13.25
CA SER A 187 11.25 -4.15 13.02
C SER A 187 11.56 -4.39 11.53
N PRO A 188 12.83 -4.49 11.13
CA PRO A 188 13.23 -4.56 9.72
C PRO A 188 12.77 -5.83 9.01
N ASN A 189 12.07 -6.71 9.73
CA ASN A 189 11.69 -8.05 9.32
C ASN A 189 10.16 -8.26 9.30
N ASP A 190 9.37 -7.20 9.46
CA ASP A 190 7.91 -7.30 9.41
C ASP A 190 7.45 -7.58 7.97
N ILE A 191 6.82 -8.75 7.79
CA ILE A 191 6.29 -9.19 6.48
C ILE A 191 5.19 -8.25 5.98
N GLY A 192 4.37 -7.71 6.89
CA GLY A 192 3.32 -6.74 6.54
C GLY A 192 3.91 -5.46 5.96
N LEU A 193 4.94 -4.92 6.64
CA LEU A 193 5.68 -3.75 6.19
C LEU A 193 6.34 -3.98 4.83
N LEU A 194 6.96 -5.14 4.63
CA LEU A 194 7.59 -5.48 3.35
C LEU A 194 6.59 -5.58 2.20
N LYS A 195 5.37 -6.10 2.46
CA LYS A 195 4.30 -6.15 1.45
C LYS A 195 3.82 -4.76 1.07
N VAL A 196 3.50 -3.91 2.05
CA VAL A 196 3.03 -2.54 1.79
C VAL A 196 4.13 -1.74 1.08
N SER A 197 5.39 -1.83 1.53
CA SER A 197 6.52 -1.18 0.86
C SER A 197 6.70 -1.63 -0.58
N LYS A 198 6.52 -2.92 -0.87
CA LYS A 198 6.56 -3.45 -2.24
C LYS A 198 5.49 -2.79 -3.11
N ASP A 199 4.26 -2.74 -2.61
CA ASP A 199 3.13 -2.21 -3.38
C ASP A 199 3.29 -0.70 -3.61
N VAL A 200 3.67 0.06 -2.58
CA VAL A 200 3.93 1.51 -2.67
C VAL A 200 5.08 1.82 -3.64
N TYR A 201 6.25 1.16 -3.50
CA TYR A 201 7.38 1.43 -4.38
C TYR A 201 7.15 0.98 -5.82
N LYS A 202 6.32 -0.04 -6.02
CA LYS A 202 5.90 -0.46 -7.36
C LYS A 202 5.00 0.59 -8.03
N GLU A 203 4.06 1.16 -7.28
CA GLU A 203 3.18 2.24 -7.76
C GLU A 203 3.96 3.52 -8.08
N LEU A 204 4.90 3.88 -7.22
CA LEU A 204 5.79 5.03 -7.42
C LEU A 204 6.91 4.80 -8.44
N GLU A 205 7.00 3.60 -9.02
CA GLU A 205 8.10 3.18 -9.89
C GLU A 205 9.51 3.39 -9.27
N ASP A 206 9.61 3.40 -7.92
CA ASP A 206 10.91 3.49 -7.23
C ASP A 206 11.62 2.12 -7.20
N TRP A 207 12.16 1.77 -8.36
CA TRP A 207 12.91 0.52 -8.54
C TRP A 207 14.19 0.47 -7.73
N SER A 208 14.74 1.65 -7.37
CA SER A 208 15.94 1.75 -6.50
C SER A 208 15.63 1.34 -5.07
N ALA A 209 14.49 1.75 -4.53
CA ALA A 209 14.03 1.32 -3.22
C ALA A 209 13.66 -0.17 -3.21
N LEU A 210 12.93 -0.64 -4.25
CA LEU A 210 12.60 -2.06 -4.40
C LEU A 210 13.85 -2.95 -4.47
N LYS A 211 14.89 -2.55 -5.18
CA LYS A 211 16.16 -3.28 -5.26
C LYS A 211 16.75 -3.58 -3.89
N LYS A 212 16.68 -2.61 -2.96
CA LYS A 212 17.18 -2.78 -1.58
C LYS A 212 16.36 -3.78 -0.78
N LEU A 213 15.09 -3.99 -1.15
CA LEU A 213 14.18 -4.91 -0.47
C LEU A 213 14.22 -6.34 -1.04
N VAL A 214 14.69 -6.54 -2.26
CA VAL A 214 14.77 -7.86 -2.92
C VAL A 214 15.39 -8.94 -2.03
N PRO A 215 16.54 -8.74 -1.36
CA PRO A 215 17.12 -9.76 -0.48
C PRO A 215 16.21 -10.15 0.69
N LYS A 216 15.40 -9.20 1.19
CA LYS A 216 14.43 -9.46 2.26
C LYS A 216 13.23 -10.23 1.73
N PHE A 217 12.74 -9.92 0.52
CA PHE A 217 11.66 -10.67 -0.12
C PHE A 217 12.02 -12.14 -0.32
N GLU A 218 13.25 -12.42 -0.72
CA GLU A 218 13.77 -13.79 -0.86
C GLU A 218 13.86 -14.49 0.49
N LYS A 219 14.50 -13.85 1.47
CA LYS A 219 14.73 -14.41 2.80
C LYS A 219 13.44 -14.78 3.53
N TYR A 220 12.44 -13.86 3.50
CA TYR A 220 11.19 -14.02 4.24
C TYR A 220 10.04 -14.59 3.39
N LYS A 221 10.30 -14.93 2.12
CA LYS A 221 9.28 -15.45 1.17
C LYS A 221 8.02 -14.58 1.13
N VAL A 222 8.21 -13.26 1.10
CA VAL A 222 7.13 -12.26 1.15
C VAL A 222 6.20 -12.37 -0.07
N ILE A 223 6.78 -12.75 -1.21
CA ILE A 223 6.13 -12.91 -2.51
C ILE A 223 6.52 -14.25 -3.13
N ASN A 224 5.75 -14.69 -4.10
CA ASN A 224 6.07 -15.91 -4.83
C ASN A 224 7.28 -15.70 -5.78
N SER A 225 7.88 -16.79 -6.23
CA SER A 225 9.08 -16.76 -7.07
C SER A 225 8.85 -16.09 -8.44
N GLU A 226 7.65 -16.21 -8.99
CA GLU A 226 7.29 -15.61 -10.28
C GLU A 226 7.18 -14.07 -10.18
N GLU A 227 6.53 -13.56 -9.13
CA GLU A 227 6.42 -12.12 -8.88
C GLU A 227 7.79 -11.51 -8.57
N LEU A 228 8.60 -12.21 -7.77
CA LEU A 228 9.96 -11.80 -7.47
C LEU A 228 10.81 -11.68 -8.73
N GLU A 229 10.72 -12.65 -9.63
CA GLU A 229 11.44 -12.63 -10.90
C GLU A 229 10.99 -11.46 -11.79
N LYS A 230 9.68 -11.19 -11.88
CA LYS A 230 9.16 -10.04 -12.62
C LYS A 230 9.70 -8.71 -12.06
N ILE A 231 9.75 -8.56 -10.73
CA ILE A 231 10.31 -7.38 -10.07
C ILE A 231 11.83 -7.26 -10.38
N GLN A 232 12.58 -8.35 -10.24
CA GLN A 232 14.01 -8.36 -10.54
C GLN A 232 14.32 -8.02 -12.00
N MET A 233 13.51 -8.55 -12.94
CA MET A 233 13.63 -8.21 -14.35
C MET A 233 13.39 -6.72 -14.59
N ARG A 234 12.34 -6.16 -13.99
CA ARG A 234 12.03 -4.73 -14.15
C ARG A 234 13.12 -3.85 -13.56
N ILE A 235 13.61 -4.17 -12.35
CA ILE A 235 14.74 -3.47 -11.72
C ILE A 235 15.97 -3.49 -12.65
N PHE A 236 16.28 -4.64 -13.24
CA PHE A 236 17.43 -4.77 -14.13
C PHE A 236 17.29 -3.94 -15.40
N VAL A 237 16.10 -3.91 -16.00
CA VAL A 237 15.79 -3.07 -17.17
C VAL A 237 15.91 -1.58 -16.81
N GLU A 238 15.39 -1.15 -15.67
CA GLU A 238 15.49 0.24 -15.22
C GLU A 238 16.94 0.66 -14.94
N GLU A 239 17.77 -0.23 -14.39
CA GLU A 239 19.19 0.05 -14.23
C GLU A 239 19.91 0.27 -15.56
N LEU A 240 19.54 -0.49 -16.59
CA LEU A 240 20.07 -0.30 -17.93
C LEU A 240 19.62 1.06 -18.50
N TYR A 241 18.33 1.42 -18.35
CA TYR A 241 17.82 2.72 -18.79
C TYR A 241 18.49 3.89 -18.08
N LYS A 242 18.59 3.81 -16.74
CA LYS A 242 19.25 4.84 -15.94
C LYS A 242 20.69 5.05 -16.38
N THR A 243 21.44 3.94 -16.58
CA THR A 243 22.81 3.99 -17.07
C THR A 243 22.93 4.63 -18.46
N SER A 244 21.88 4.48 -19.31
CA SER A 244 21.88 5.10 -20.64
C SER A 244 21.52 6.58 -20.63
N GLY A 245 20.73 7.04 -19.65
CA GLY A 245 20.24 8.42 -19.55
C GLY A 245 21.21 9.36 -18.80
N GLU A 246 22.00 8.82 -17.86
CA GLU A 246 22.94 9.62 -17.08
C GLU A 246 24.08 10.24 -17.91
N ASP A 247 24.28 9.75 -19.14
CA ASP A 247 25.40 10.14 -20.01
C ASP A 247 24.97 10.88 -21.30
N GLU A 248 23.70 11.34 -21.43
CA GLU A 248 23.29 12.09 -22.62
C GLU A 248 24.13 13.36 -22.84
N ASP A 249 24.75 13.92 -21.80
CA ASP A 249 25.67 15.08 -21.86
C ASP A 249 27.16 14.70 -22.00
N LYS A 250 27.55 13.44 -21.92
CA LYS A 250 28.94 12.99 -21.98
C LYS A 250 29.16 12.04 -23.16
N ASN A 251 30.24 12.27 -23.90
CA ASN A 251 30.73 11.48 -25.03
C ASN A 251 30.20 10.03 -25.04
N GLY A 252 29.40 9.65 -26.06
CA GLY A 252 28.74 8.34 -26.19
C GLY A 252 29.66 7.10 -26.10
N GLY A 253 31.00 7.34 -25.98
CA GLY A 253 31.99 6.31 -25.76
C GLY A 253 32.02 5.69 -24.36
N GLU A 254 31.60 6.43 -23.32
CA GLU A 254 31.61 5.88 -21.95
C GLU A 254 30.29 5.18 -21.60
N THR A 255 29.18 5.64 -22.19
CA THR A 255 27.84 5.08 -21.92
C THR A 255 27.74 3.60 -22.28
N HIS A 256 28.26 3.20 -23.45
CA HIS A 256 28.20 1.79 -23.84
C HIS A 256 29.07 0.87 -22.95
N LEU A 257 30.20 1.39 -22.44
CA LEU A 257 31.06 0.63 -21.50
C LEU A 257 30.35 0.40 -20.16
N ASN A 258 29.64 1.42 -19.68
CA ASN A 258 28.86 1.32 -18.45
C ASN A 258 27.67 0.40 -18.61
N LEU A 259 26.95 0.45 -19.72
CA LEU A 259 25.89 -0.50 -20.07
C LEU A 259 26.42 -1.94 -20.09
N LYS A 260 27.61 -2.18 -20.70
CA LYS A 260 28.25 -3.51 -20.67
C LYS A 260 28.60 -3.99 -19.26
N LYS A 261 29.05 -3.09 -18.37
CA LYS A 261 29.34 -3.44 -16.96
C LYS A 261 28.08 -3.89 -16.24
N VAL A 262 26.97 -3.11 -16.37
CA VAL A 262 25.68 -3.46 -15.78
C VAL A 262 25.16 -4.77 -16.35
N TRP A 263 25.22 -4.94 -17.69
CA TRP A 263 24.79 -6.17 -18.36
C TRP A 263 25.55 -7.41 -17.88
N LYS A 264 26.86 -7.32 -17.72
CA LYS A 264 27.70 -8.43 -17.23
C LYS A 264 27.36 -8.83 -15.79
N LYS A 265 26.97 -7.88 -14.94
CA LYS A 265 26.56 -8.13 -13.55
C LYS A 265 25.18 -8.78 -13.43
N GLY A 266 24.33 -8.63 -14.45
CA GLY A 266 22.99 -9.20 -14.46
C GLY A 266 22.99 -10.74 -14.49
N PRO A 267 21.95 -11.37 -13.93
CA PRO A 267 21.77 -12.82 -13.96
C PRO A 267 21.79 -13.39 -15.37
N LEU A 268 22.36 -14.61 -15.54
CA LEU A 268 22.43 -15.28 -16.85
C LEU A 268 21.06 -15.45 -17.49
N ARG A 269 20.04 -15.79 -16.69
CA ARG A 269 18.64 -15.93 -17.13
C ARG A 269 18.08 -14.67 -17.80
N PHE A 270 18.48 -13.47 -17.35
CA PHE A 270 18.03 -12.21 -17.94
C PHE A 270 18.74 -11.91 -19.26
N ARG A 271 19.98 -12.39 -19.40
CA ARG A 271 20.79 -12.20 -20.62
C ARG A 271 20.38 -13.11 -21.79
N VAL A 272 19.46 -14.03 -21.59
CA VAL A 272 18.83 -14.86 -22.64
C VAL A 272 17.36 -14.52 -22.86
N ASN A 273 16.72 -13.79 -21.94
CA ASN A 273 15.34 -13.37 -22.07
C ASN A 273 15.19 -12.40 -23.26
N GLU A 274 14.37 -12.76 -24.25
CA GLU A 274 14.23 -12.03 -25.51
C GLU A 274 13.87 -10.54 -25.33
N LYS A 275 12.96 -10.22 -24.39
CA LYS A 275 12.53 -8.83 -24.16
C LYS A 275 13.67 -8.01 -23.57
N ILE A 276 14.38 -8.54 -22.57
CA ILE A 276 15.48 -7.84 -21.91
C ILE A 276 16.66 -7.66 -22.88
N VAL A 277 17.00 -8.69 -23.66
CA VAL A 277 18.04 -8.60 -24.68
C VAL A 277 17.68 -7.55 -25.74
N ASN A 278 16.42 -7.52 -26.18
CA ASN A 278 15.96 -6.52 -27.15
C ASN A 278 16.04 -5.09 -26.58
N HIS A 279 15.65 -4.88 -25.31
CA HIS A 279 15.83 -3.59 -24.63
C HIS A 279 17.31 -3.18 -24.55
N TYR A 280 18.17 -4.09 -24.12
CA TYR A 280 19.61 -3.84 -24.05
C TYR A 280 20.23 -3.53 -25.41
N ALA A 281 19.86 -4.27 -26.45
CA ALA A 281 20.31 -4.02 -27.83
C ALA A 281 19.89 -2.63 -28.31
N ASN A 282 18.64 -2.22 -28.05
CA ASN A 282 18.15 -0.89 -28.41
C ASN A 282 18.91 0.23 -27.70
N LEU A 283 19.28 0.06 -26.43
CA LEU A 283 20.11 1.02 -25.69
C LEU A 283 21.53 1.11 -26.27
N LEU A 284 22.12 -0.04 -26.66
CA LEU A 284 23.42 -0.07 -27.34
C LEU A 284 23.36 0.63 -28.70
N ILE A 285 22.28 0.45 -29.46
CA ILE A 285 22.09 1.13 -30.75
C ILE A 285 22.01 2.64 -30.55
N LYS A 286 21.27 3.10 -29.55
CA LYS A 286 21.19 4.53 -29.21
C LYS A 286 22.57 5.10 -28.83
N SER A 287 23.38 4.35 -28.11
CA SER A 287 24.75 4.73 -27.75
C SER A 287 25.79 4.47 -28.88
N LYS A 288 25.34 4.24 -30.11
CA LYS A 288 26.15 4.00 -31.31
C LYS A 288 27.03 2.74 -31.25
N ALA A 289 26.76 1.79 -30.35
CA ALA A 289 27.50 0.53 -30.20
C ALA A 289 26.75 -0.65 -30.86
N LYS A 290 26.47 -0.52 -32.18
CA LYS A 290 25.68 -1.48 -32.96
C LYS A 290 26.31 -2.87 -33.02
N GLU A 291 27.63 -2.96 -33.10
CA GLU A 291 28.41 -4.21 -33.10
C GLU A 291 28.21 -4.99 -31.80
N ASP A 292 28.17 -4.29 -30.66
CA ASP A 292 27.91 -4.91 -29.36
C ASP A 292 26.47 -5.40 -29.24
N ALA A 293 25.52 -4.68 -29.81
CA ALA A 293 24.13 -5.11 -29.91
C ALA A 293 24.01 -6.43 -30.71
N SER A 294 24.71 -6.53 -31.84
CA SER A 294 24.71 -7.78 -32.64
C SER A 294 25.25 -8.97 -31.85
N ILE A 295 26.37 -8.78 -31.14
CA ILE A 295 26.98 -9.84 -30.30
C ILE A 295 26.02 -10.30 -29.21
N ALA A 296 25.30 -9.35 -28.56
CA ALA A 296 24.33 -9.67 -27.51
C ALA A 296 23.17 -10.50 -28.06
N ILE A 297 22.62 -10.09 -29.21
CA ILE A 297 21.52 -10.80 -29.89
C ILE A 297 21.98 -12.20 -30.35
N GLU A 298 23.14 -12.33 -30.99
CA GLU A 298 23.69 -13.64 -31.44
C GLU A 298 23.87 -14.61 -30.28
N LYS A 299 24.39 -14.13 -29.15
CA LYS A 299 24.52 -14.93 -27.93
C LYS A 299 23.19 -15.42 -27.39
N ALA A 300 22.19 -14.56 -27.39
CA ALA A 300 20.85 -14.91 -26.90
C ALA A 300 20.21 -15.97 -27.84
N ILE A 301 20.20 -15.72 -29.17
CA ILE A 301 19.65 -16.63 -30.17
C ILE A 301 20.37 -18.00 -30.14
N SER A 302 21.68 -18.01 -29.85
CA SER A 302 22.41 -19.27 -29.75
C SER A 302 21.98 -20.16 -28.58
N LYS A 303 21.39 -19.57 -27.54
CA LYS A 303 20.87 -20.27 -26.35
C LYS A 303 19.39 -20.59 -26.50
N GLU A 304 18.61 -19.60 -26.89
CA GLU A 304 17.17 -19.70 -27.06
C GLU A 304 16.74 -18.94 -28.33
N TRP A 305 15.98 -19.63 -29.19
CA TRP A 305 15.50 -19.04 -30.42
C TRP A 305 14.38 -18.02 -30.16
N SER A 306 14.49 -16.84 -30.73
CA SER A 306 13.46 -15.81 -30.64
C SER A 306 13.28 -15.07 -31.97
N ASN A 307 12.05 -15.10 -32.48
CA ASN A 307 11.67 -14.38 -33.70
C ASN A 307 11.80 -12.85 -33.53
N LEU A 308 11.56 -12.34 -32.31
CA LEU A 308 11.76 -10.93 -31.96
C LEU A 308 13.22 -10.52 -32.15
N LEU A 309 14.14 -11.30 -31.64
CA LEU A 309 15.57 -11.01 -31.72
C LEU A 309 16.11 -11.19 -33.15
N VAL A 310 15.62 -12.16 -33.89
CA VAL A 310 15.96 -12.35 -35.31
C VAL A 310 15.49 -11.15 -36.14
N SER A 311 14.25 -10.66 -35.93
CA SER A 311 13.74 -9.47 -36.59
C SER A 311 14.58 -8.23 -36.26
N SER A 312 14.92 -8.05 -34.95
CA SER A 312 15.78 -6.96 -34.52
C SER A 312 17.18 -7.02 -35.12
N TYR A 313 17.76 -8.24 -35.21
CA TYR A 313 19.05 -8.48 -35.84
C TYR A 313 19.08 -8.05 -37.32
N GLY A 314 18.04 -8.38 -38.09
CA GLY A 314 17.91 -7.99 -39.49
C GLY A 314 17.80 -6.46 -39.70
N LYS A 315 17.33 -5.73 -38.69
CA LYS A 315 17.21 -4.25 -38.73
C LYS A 315 18.53 -3.54 -38.39
N LEU A 316 19.51 -4.24 -37.77
CA LEU A 316 20.83 -3.67 -37.45
C LEU A 316 21.58 -3.25 -38.73
N ASP A 317 22.13 -2.06 -38.67
CA ASP A 317 23.00 -1.53 -39.71
C ASP A 317 24.45 -1.58 -39.19
N LEU A 318 25.13 -2.67 -39.49
CA LEU A 318 26.50 -2.96 -39.05
C LEU A 318 27.52 -2.56 -40.08
N SER A 319 28.72 -2.23 -39.62
CA SER A 319 29.87 -1.94 -40.49
C SER A 319 30.27 -3.09 -41.37
N ASN A 320 30.15 -4.34 -40.83
CA ASN A 320 30.46 -5.59 -41.54
C ASN A 320 29.20 -6.40 -41.83
N CYS A 321 28.45 -6.00 -42.84
CA CYS A 321 27.23 -6.70 -43.27
C CYS A 321 27.47 -8.12 -43.80
N GLU A 322 28.69 -8.46 -44.32
CA GLU A 322 29.02 -9.81 -44.76
C GLU A 322 29.11 -10.79 -43.61
N GLN A 323 29.72 -10.36 -42.50
CA GLN A 323 29.81 -11.17 -41.30
C GLN A 323 28.44 -11.41 -40.68
N GLN A 324 27.58 -10.38 -40.69
CA GLN A 324 26.18 -10.47 -40.24
C GLN A 324 25.43 -11.51 -41.10
N LEU A 325 25.58 -11.47 -42.42
CA LEU A 325 24.97 -12.45 -43.34
C LEU A 325 25.41 -13.87 -43.05
N LYS A 326 26.73 -14.11 -42.93
CA LYS A 326 27.28 -15.43 -42.60
C LYS A 326 26.75 -15.99 -41.27
N ALA A 327 26.54 -15.13 -40.26
CA ALA A 327 25.96 -15.56 -39.00
C ALA A 327 24.50 -15.99 -39.17
N ALA A 328 23.69 -15.18 -39.86
CA ALA A 328 22.27 -15.49 -40.12
C ALA A 328 22.12 -16.77 -41.04
N GLU A 329 22.97 -16.96 -42.01
CA GLU A 329 22.97 -18.18 -42.86
C GLU A 329 23.31 -19.48 -42.07
N LYS A 330 24.10 -19.39 -41.00
CA LYS A 330 24.29 -20.52 -40.08
C LYS A 330 22.98 -20.88 -39.37
N TRP A 331 22.15 -19.92 -39.06
CA TRP A 331 20.84 -20.18 -38.46
C TRP A 331 19.88 -20.80 -39.47
N LEU A 332 19.93 -20.37 -40.76
CA LEU A 332 19.10 -20.93 -41.81
C LEU A 332 19.35 -22.42 -42.03
N LYS A 333 20.61 -22.89 -41.91
CA LYS A 333 20.94 -24.33 -41.98
C LYS A 333 20.20 -25.18 -40.94
N LYS A 334 19.90 -24.57 -39.78
CA LYS A 334 19.18 -25.25 -38.68
C LYS A 334 17.67 -25.06 -38.76
N ARG A 335 17.21 -23.99 -39.42
CA ARG A 335 15.80 -23.58 -39.51
C ARG A 335 15.47 -23.09 -40.93
N PRO A 336 15.42 -23.98 -41.92
CA PRO A 336 15.28 -23.61 -43.33
C PRO A 336 13.91 -23.02 -43.67
N ALA A 337 12.86 -23.34 -42.89
CA ALA A 337 11.49 -22.92 -43.12
C ALA A 337 11.00 -21.89 -42.08
N ASP A 338 11.84 -20.94 -41.67
CA ASP A 338 11.48 -19.88 -40.73
C ASP A 338 11.31 -18.58 -41.49
N ALA A 339 10.06 -18.11 -41.64
CA ALA A 339 9.72 -16.92 -42.39
C ALA A 339 10.37 -15.64 -41.83
N ASN A 340 10.48 -15.52 -40.48
CA ASN A 340 11.11 -14.37 -39.84
C ASN A 340 12.62 -14.31 -40.09
N LEU A 341 13.28 -15.52 -40.13
CA LEU A 341 14.67 -15.61 -40.44
C LEU A 341 14.94 -15.28 -41.92
N LEU A 342 14.07 -15.73 -42.82
CA LEU A 342 14.16 -15.37 -44.25
C LEU A 342 13.99 -13.90 -44.47
N LEU A 343 13.04 -13.26 -43.80
CA LEU A 343 12.87 -11.80 -43.82
C LEU A 343 14.13 -11.07 -43.30
N CYS A 344 14.72 -11.56 -42.22
CA CYS A 344 16.00 -11.07 -41.71
C CYS A 344 17.13 -11.18 -42.73
N LEU A 345 17.29 -12.38 -43.34
CA LEU A 345 18.29 -12.64 -44.38
C LEU A 345 18.07 -11.73 -45.60
N GLY A 346 16.83 -11.52 -46.04
CA GLY A 346 16.49 -10.60 -47.13
C GLY A 346 16.98 -9.17 -46.82
N ARG A 347 16.71 -8.65 -45.63
CA ARG A 347 17.20 -7.35 -45.17
C ARG A 347 18.72 -7.24 -45.16
N ILE A 348 19.40 -8.23 -44.65
CA ILE A 348 20.86 -8.23 -44.59
C ILE A 348 21.46 -8.37 -45.98
N SER A 349 20.89 -9.21 -46.87
CA SER A 349 21.32 -9.37 -48.27
C SER A 349 21.13 -8.05 -49.06
N MET A 350 20.02 -7.34 -48.84
CA MET A 350 19.77 -6.04 -49.45
C MET A 350 20.84 -5.02 -49.03
N LYS A 351 21.23 -4.97 -47.77
CA LYS A 351 22.32 -4.11 -47.25
C LYS A 351 23.71 -4.48 -47.90
N ASN A 352 23.92 -5.74 -48.16
CA ASN A 352 25.11 -6.23 -48.90
C ASN A 352 25.03 -6.06 -50.41
N LYS A 353 23.95 -5.38 -50.94
CA LYS A 353 23.70 -5.19 -52.38
C LYS A 353 23.55 -6.54 -53.17
N LEU A 354 23.21 -7.60 -52.47
CA LEU A 354 22.97 -8.94 -53.05
C LEU A 354 21.48 -9.07 -53.44
N TRP A 355 21.07 -8.30 -54.46
CA TRP A 355 19.65 -8.06 -54.79
C TRP A 355 18.89 -9.34 -55.16
N GLU A 356 19.47 -10.21 -56.00
CA GLU A 356 18.84 -11.49 -56.37
C GLU A 356 18.64 -12.40 -55.19
N LYS A 357 19.62 -12.41 -54.26
CA LYS A 357 19.54 -13.22 -53.05
C LYS A 357 18.49 -12.63 -52.06
N ALA A 358 18.45 -11.32 -51.95
CA ALA A 358 17.46 -10.64 -51.12
C ALA A 358 16.03 -10.91 -51.61
N LYS A 359 15.81 -10.84 -52.93
CA LYS A 359 14.53 -11.11 -53.58
C LYS A 359 14.05 -12.54 -53.22
N LYS A 360 14.88 -13.52 -53.43
CA LYS A 360 14.56 -14.92 -53.14
C LYS A 360 14.18 -15.10 -51.66
N TYR A 361 14.89 -14.47 -50.74
CA TYR A 361 14.60 -14.59 -49.33
C TYR A 361 13.27 -13.92 -48.96
N PHE A 362 12.95 -12.77 -49.51
CA PHE A 362 11.66 -12.10 -49.27
C PHE A 362 10.49 -12.87 -49.88
N GLU A 363 10.60 -13.35 -51.13
CA GLU A 363 9.59 -14.21 -51.77
C GLU A 363 9.32 -15.48 -51.00
N GLU A 364 10.38 -16.16 -50.54
CA GLU A 364 10.24 -17.36 -49.74
C GLU A 364 9.65 -17.09 -48.35
N SER A 365 9.99 -15.92 -47.72
CA SER A 365 9.37 -15.48 -46.48
C SER A 365 7.87 -15.25 -46.64
N ILE A 366 7.47 -14.60 -47.74
CA ILE A 366 6.05 -14.36 -48.07
C ILE A 366 5.33 -15.67 -48.35
N ARG A 367 5.95 -16.61 -49.05
CA ARG A 367 5.38 -17.92 -49.37
C ARG A 367 5.09 -18.73 -48.09
N LEU A 368 5.99 -18.66 -47.10
CA LEU A 368 5.83 -19.41 -45.86
C LEU A 368 4.84 -18.74 -44.90
N SER A 369 4.91 -17.42 -44.76
CA SER A 369 4.05 -16.66 -43.89
C SER A 369 3.94 -15.22 -44.43
N PRO A 370 2.87 -14.91 -45.18
CA PRO A 370 2.63 -13.56 -45.70
C PRO A 370 2.61 -12.55 -44.55
N SER A 371 3.36 -11.46 -44.68
CA SER A 371 3.41 -10.39 -43.68
C SER A 371 3.58 -9.03 -44.34
N ALA A 372 2.95 -7.99 -43.80
CA ALA A 372 3.07 -6.61 -44.30
C ALA A 372 4.54 -6.15 -44.33
N GLU A 373 5.36 -6.58 -43.37
CA GLU A 373 6.81 -6.29 -43.34
C GLU A 373 7.53 -6.89 -44.54
N ALA A 374 7.27 -8.18 -44.86
CA ALA A 374 7.95 -8.87 -45.97
C ALA A 374 7.55 -8.28 -47.35
N TYR A 375 6.27 -8.03 -47.55
CA TYR A 375 5.79 -7.34 -48.75
C TYR A 375 6.36 -5.92 -48.85
N GLY A 376 6.38 -5.16 -47.76
CA GLY A 376 6.91 -3.80 -47.73
C GLY A 376 8.42 -3.75 -48.06
N GLU A 377 9.24 -4.68 -47.55
CA GLU A 377 10.67 -4.73 -47.87
C GLU A 377 10.91 -5.14 -49.32
N LEU A 378 10.17 -6.11 -49.83
CA LEU A 378 10.26 -6.52 -51.24
C LEU A 378 9.83 -5.37 -52.16
N SER A 379 8.73 -4.68 -51.90
CA SER A 379 8.27 -3.50 -52.63
C SER A 379 9.33 -2.40 -52.63
N ARG A 380 9.92 -2.09 -51.47
CA ARG A 380 10.99 -1.09 -51.35
C ARG A 380 12.21 -1.45 -52.22
N MET A 381 12.60 -2.70 -52.21
CA MET A 381 13.71 -3.19 -53.02
C MET A 381 13.41 -3.12 -54.52
N LEU A 382 12.23 -3.60 -54.94
CA LEU A 382 11.81 -3.57 -56.34
C LEU A 382 11.72 -2.13 -56.86
N LYS A 383 11.15 -1.20 -56.10
CA LYS A 383 11.11 0.21 -56.41
C LYS A 383 12.51 0.83 -56.58
N TYR A 384 13.47 0.41 -55.78
CA TYR A 384 14.86 0.89 -55.87
C TYR A 384 15.55 0.40 -57.13
N LEU A 385 15.26 -0.86 -57.59
CA LEU A 385 15.91 -1.47 -58.74
C LEU A 385 15.28 -1.08 -60.07
N SER A 386 13.97 -0.84 -60.12
CA SER A 386 13.20 -0.63 -61.35
C SER A 386 12.86 0.83 -61.65
N GLU A 387 13.56 1.80 -61.02
CA GLU A 387 13.34 3.24 -61.22
C GLU A 387 11.86 3.67 -61.06
N GLY A 388 11.04 2.87 -60.40
CA GLY A 388 9.65 3.22 -60.05
C GLY A 388 8.57 2.30 -60.59
N GLU A 389 8.86 1.39 -61.49
CA GLU A 389 7.89 0.40 -61.97
C GLU A 389 7.85 -0.83 -60.99
N VAL A 390 6.73 -1.03 -60.35
CA VAL A 390 6.47 -2.24 -59.51
C VAL A 390 5.58 -3.15 -60.33
N ASN A 391 5.90 -4.46 -60.37
CA ASN A 391 5.14 -5.46 -61.10
C ASN A 391 3.66 -5.47 -60.65
N GLU A 392 2.72 -5.39 -61.60
CA GLU A 392 1.27 -5.38 -61.31
C GLU A 392 0.82 -6.63 -60.56
N GLU A 393 1.39 -7.79 -60.85
CA GLU A 393 1.11 -9.05 -60.14
C GLU A 393 1.48 -8.96 -58.68
N PHE A 394 2.64 -8.36 -58.35
CA PHE A 394 3.06 -8.14 -56.97
C PHE A 394 2.11 -7.19 -56.22
N LEU A 395 1.68 -6.09 -56.89
CA LEU A 395 0.73 -5.13 -56.32
C LEU A 395 -0.61 -5.81 -56.01
N ARG A 396 -1.10 -6.64 -56.92
CA ARG A 396 -2.34 -7.41 -56.73
C ARG A 396 -2.22 -8.31 -55.50
N ASN A 397 -1.20 -9.15 -55.44
CA ASN A 397 -0.99 -10.04 -54.31
C ASN A 397 -0.86 -9.31 -52.99
N TYR A 398 -0.24 -8.13 -52.98
CA TYR A 398 -0.14 -7.30 -51.77
C TYR A 398 -1.50 -6.72 -51.36
N THR A 399 -2.28 -6.24 -52.35
CA THR A 399 -3.62 -5.69 -52.10
C THR A 399 -4.55 -6.76 -51.57
N ASP A 400 -4.56 -7.97 -52.19
CA ASP A 400 -5.37 -9.10 -51.73
C ASP A 400 -4.99 -9.52 -50.31
N PHE A 401 -3.69 -9.49 -49.95
CA PHE A 401 -3.23 -9.77 -48.60
C PHE A 401 -3.72 -8.71 -47.59
N ILE A 402 -3.68 -7.44 -47.91
CA ILE A 402 -4.15 -6.34 -47.03
C ILE A 402 -5.68 -6.39 -46.90
N ASP A 403 -6.41 -6.59 -48.00
CA ASP A 403 -7.87 -6.68 -47.99
C ASP A 403 -8.37 -7.83 -47.12
N GLY A 404 -7.67 -8.95 -47.16
CA GLY A 404 -7.98 -10.12 -46.29
C GLY A 404 -7.72 -9.87 -44.78
N GLN A 405 -6.99 -8.81 -44.42
CA GLN A 405 -6.75 -8.43 -43.02
C GLN A 405 -7.67 -7.32 -42.54
N LEU A 406 -8.36 -6.61 -43.43
CA LEU A 406 -9.29 -5.55 -43.05
C LEU A 406 -10.61 -6.15 -42.57
N PRO A 407 -11.26 -5.54 -41.58
CA PRO A 407 -12.60 -5.97 -41.17
C PRO A 407 -13.57 -5.73 -42.34
N GLU A 408 -14.48 -6.69 -42.62
CA GLU A 408 -15.56 -6.52 -43.60
C GLU A 408 -16.45 -5.34 -43.20
N ILE A 409 -16.22 -4.21 -43.86
CA ILE A 409 -17.09 -3.05 -43.75
C ILE A 409 -18.12 -3.16 -44.91
N SER A 410 -19.40 -3.27 -44.56
CA SER A 410 -20.47 -3.19 -45.55
C SER A 410 -20.37 -1.85 -46.26
N LEU A 411 -19.82 -1.85 -47.49
CA LEU A 411 -19.78 -0.67 -48.34
C LEU A 411 -21.22 -0.27 -48.69
N VAL A 412 -21.60 0.94 -48.34
CA VAL A 412 -22.89 1.51 -48.71
C VAL A 412 -22.97 1.50 -50.23
N ASP A 413 -24.03 0.85 -50.75
CA ASP A 413 -24.23 0.69 -52.18
C ASP A 413 -24.14 2.05 -52.88
N ARG A 414 -23.19 2.20 -53.83
CA ARG A 414 -22.95 3.44 -54.57
C ARG A 414 -24.21 3.98 -55.24
N ASN A 415 -25.18 3.10 -55.52
CA ASN A 415 -26.44 3.46 -56.13
C ASN A 415 -27.44 4.15 -55.20
N LYS A 416 -27.18 4.21 -53.88
CA LYS A 416 -27.99 4.95 -52.93
C LYS A 416 -27.47 6.36 -52.59
N ILE A 417 -26.32 6.75 -53.11
CA ILE A 417 -25.75 8.10 -52.91
C ILE A 417 -26.12 9.07 -54.06
N ALA A 418 -26.72 8.53 -55.16
CA ALA A 418 -27.08 9.30 -56.35
C ALA A 418 -28.61 9.55 -56.49
N GLN A 419 -29.36 9.34 -55.40
CA GLN A 419 -30.76 9.77 -55.25
C GLN A 419 -30.82 10.79 -54.10
#